data_0e02d94f88df76938e60279397f84cfe
#
_entry.id   0e02d94f88df76938e60279397f84cfe
#
_cell.length_a   1.000
_cell.length_b   1.000
_cell.length_c   1.000
_cell.angle_alpha   90.00
_cell.angle_beta   90.00
_cell.angle_gamma   90.00
#
_symmetry.space_group_name_H-M   'P 1'
#
loop_
_entity.id
_entity.type
_entity.pdbx_description
1 polymer ?
#
loop_
_entity_poly.entity_id
_entity_poly.type
_entity_poly.pdbx_seq_one_letter_code
_entity_poly.pdbx_strand_id
1 'polypeptide(L)'
;MLTEKDKIKHLYNRAGFGLSLNDLKNKTVFKNAIRDVLETTSKYNTLQTVTLDEVEAAKEKIKSLPKEEKKDLKKILKGDVFELNHLWLNEMINSEAQLQEKMALFWHSHFACRSTNPYFDQQYLDIIRKNALGNFGVMLYEISKTPAMLQYLNNQQNKKDHPNENFAREVMELFTLGRGNYTEQDVKEAARAFTGFGFNKEGEFKFRTQLHDFGAKTFQQKTGNFSGEDILDIILEKKECAYFITKKTYQFFVNDVVDEKIVQQLADKFYQSDYDIKSLMKEIFSADWFYDEKNIATKIKSPIELLVGMFRIIRFI
;
A
#
# COMPACT_ATOMS: atom_id res chain seq x y z
N MET A 1 19.18 29.79 -6.10
CA MET A 1 19.62 28.38 -5.98
C MET A 1 19.42 27.92 -4.53
N LEU A 2 18.82 26.75 -4.31
CA LEU A 2 18.69 26.16 -2.97
C LEU A 2 20.06 25.83 -2.40
N THR A 3 20.26 26.08 -1.11
CA THR A 3 21.45 25.61 -0.37
C THR A 3 21.39 24.10 -0.19
N GLU A 4 22.54 23.46 0.09
CA GLU A 4 22.58 22.02 0.45
C GLU A 4 21.62 21.71 1.61
N LYS A 5 21.56 22.58 2.58
CA LYS A 5 20.68 22.46 3.75
C LYS A 5 19.20 22.50 3.37
N ASP A 6 18.81 23.34 2.41
CA ASP A 6 17.43 23.40 1.93
C ASP A 6 17.05 22.14 1.17
N LYS A 7 17.96 21.61 0.34
CA LYS A 7 17.77 20.32 -0.35
C LYS A 7 17.61 19.16 0.63
N ILE A 8 18.44 19.09 1.67
CA ILE A 8 18.32 18.07 2.72
C ILE A 8 16.96 18.17 3.43
N LYS A 9 16.57 19.39 3.80
CA LYS A 9 15.28 19.65 4.44
C LYS A 9 14.10 19.21 3.56
N HIS A 10 14.15 19.55 2.27
CA HIS A 10 13.14 19.12 1.31
C HIS A 10 13.10 17.61 1.22
N LEU A 11 14.22 16.94 1.01
CA LEU A 11 14.32 15.48 0.93
C LEU A 11 13.65 14.80 2.13
N TYR A 12 14.04 15.14 3.36
CA TYR A 12 13.49 14.49 4.55
C TYR A 12 12.02 14.84 4.82
N ASN A 13 11.55 16.01 4.39
CA ASN A 13 10.13 16.33 4.45
C ASN A 13 9.29 15.52 3.45
N ARG A 14 9.89 15.11 2.32
CA ARG A 14 9.19 14.34 1.27
C ARG A 14 9.36 12.83 1.45
N ALA A 15 10.59 12.38 1.63
CA ALA A 15 10.93 10.96 1.79
C ALA A 15 10.61 10.39 3.17
N GLY A 16 10.38 11.25 4.16
CA GLY A 16 10.01 10.87 5.53
C GLY A 16 8.97 11.81 6.11
N PHE A 17 9.04 12.02 7.41
CA PHE A 17 8.13 12.90 8.15
C PHE A 17 8.82 14.20 8.63
N GLY A 18 10.06 14.44 8.22
CA GLY A 18 10.87 15.60 8.57
C GLY A 18 12.12 15.23 9.37
N LEU A 19 12.97 16.24 9.60
CA LEU A 19 14.19 16.12 10.39
C LEU A 19 13.96 16.59 11.82
N SER A 20 14.59 15.91 12.78
CA SER A 20 14.75 16.47 14.13
C SER A 20 15.69 17.67 14.11
N LEU A 21 15.66 18.47 15.17
CA LEU A 21 16.58 19.60 15.33
C LEU A 21 18.06 19.14 15.35
N ASN A 22 18.31 17.96 15.92
CA ASN A 22 19.65 17.37 15.96
C ASN A 22 20.12 16.93 14.57
N ASP A 23 19.24 16.27 13.79
CA ASP A 23 19.54 15.89 12.40
C ASP A 23 19.84 17.11 11.52
N LEU A 24 19.11 18.22 11.70
CA LEU A 24 19.36 19.47 10.98
C LEU A 24 20.72 20.08 11.25
N LYS A 25 21.30 19.83 12.43
CA LYS A 25 22.66 20.28 12.78
C LYS A 25 23.72 19.35 12.20
N ASN A 26 23.47 18.05 12.18
CA ASN A 26 24.47 17.02 11.87
C ASN A 26 24.49 16.61 10.39
N LYS A 27 23.35 16.68 9.68
CA LYS A 27 23.25 16.32 8.27
C LYS A 27 23.58 17.54 7.39
N THR A 28 24.82 17.61 6.94
CA THR A 28 25.33 18.77 6.18
C THR A 28 25.69 18.47 4.73
N VAL A 29 25.86 17.20 4.37
CA VAL A 29 26.24 16.76 3.02
C VAL A 29 25.05 16.11 2.32
N PHE A 30 24.56 16.73 1.28
CA PHE A 30 23.37 16.32 0.55
C PHE A 30 23.47 14.90 -0.05
N LYS A 31 24.59 14.55 -0.66
CA LYS A 31 24.83 13.20 -1.21
C LYS A 31 24.70 12.09 -0.15
N ASN A 32 25.17 12.37 1.06
CA ASN A 32 25.03 11.43 2.18
C ASN A 32 23.56 11.32 2.63
N ALA A 33 22.83 12.44 2.63
CA ALA A 33 21.42 12.45 2.99
C ALA A 33 20.56 11.58 2.04
N ILE A 34 20.83 11.60 0.73
CA ILE A 34 20.14 10.73 -0.24
C ILE A 34 20.45 9.26 0.07
N ARG A 35 21.71 8.92 0.28
CA ARG A 35 22.12 7.55 0.64
C ARG A 35 21.44 7.11 1.94
N ASP A 36 21.48 7.93 2.97
CA ASP A 36 20.89 7.61 4.27
C ASP A 36 19.39 7.32 4.14
N VAL A 37 18.64 8.15 3.39
CA VAL A 37 17.20 7.95 3.17
C VAL A 37 16.91 6.62 2.47
N LEU A 38 17.71 6.24 1.47
CA LEU A 38 17.49 5.06 0.64
C LEU A 38 18.01 3.76 1.25
N GLU A 39 19.05 3.84 2.08
CA GLU A 39 19.77 2.66 2.58
C GLU A 39 19.55 2.40 4.07
N THR A 40 19.03 3.39 4.82
CA THR A 40 18.73 3.16 6.24
C THR A 40 17.65 2.11 6.38
N THR A 41 18.00 1.03 7.03
CA THR A 41 17.07 -0.03 7.43
C THR A 41 16.91 -0.01 8.94
N SER A 42 15.71 -0.22 9.43
CA SER A 42 15.46 -0.56 10.83
C SER A 42 15.22 -2.06 10.95
N LYS A 43 15.43 -2.61 12.14
CA LYS A 43 14.95 -3.95 12.43
C LYS A 43 13.44 -3.94 12.20
N TYR A 44 12.98 -4.74 11.27
CA TYR A 44 11.55 -4.86 11.01
C TYR A 44 10.86 -5.49 12.22
N ASN A 45 9.85 -4.82 12.73
CA ASN A 45 9.01 -5.32 13.82
C ASN A 45 7.56 -5.40 13.32
N THR A 46 6.99 -6.61 13.36
CA THR A 46 5.56 -6.81 13.14
C THR A 46 4.78 -6.08 14.25
N LEU A 47 3.79 -5.31 13.86
CA LEU A 47 2.89 -4.64 14.80
C LEU A 47 1.74 -5.59 15.12
N GLN A 48 1.69 -6.06 16.37
CA GLN A 48 0.70 -7.04 16.81
C GLN A 48 -0.04 -6.52 18.04
N THR A 49 -1.36 -6.50 17.97
CA THR A 49 -2.26 -6.12 19.06
C THR A 49 -3.10 -7.29 19.56
N VAL A 50 -3.38 -8.24 18.68
CA VAL A 50 -4.20 -9.41 18.97
C VAL A 50 -3.63 -10.67 18.33
N THR A 51 -3.92 -11.80 18.94
CA THR A 51 -3.71 -13.14 18.35
C THR A 51 -4.99 -13.63 17.67
N LEU A 52 -4.86 -14.61 16.80
CA LEU A 52 -6.01 -15.25 16.17
C LEU A 52 -6.94 -15.87 17.22
N ASP A 53 -6.38 -16.57 18.23
CA ASP A 53 -7.14 -17.24 19.28
C ASP A 53 -7.99 -16.27 20.10
N GLU A 54 -7.45 -15.08 20.43
CA GLU A 54 -8.19 -14.03 21.13
C GLU A 54 -9.39 -13.54 20.31
N VAL A 55 -9.19 -13.32 19.00
CA VAL A 55 -10.27 -12.88 18.12
C VAL A 55 -11.33 -13.96 17.94
N GLU A 56 -10.94 -15.22 17.77
CA GLU A 56 -11.90 -16.34 17.64
C GLU A 56 -12.67 -16.56 18.95
N ALA A 57 -12.01 -16.52 20.10
CA ALA A 57 -12.67 -16.56 21.41
C ALA A 57 -13.66 -15.42 21.60
N ALA A 58 -13.31 -14.20 21.18
CA ALA A 58 -14.22 -13.06 21.20
C ALA A 58 -15.44 -13.26 20.29
N LYS A 59 -15.24 -13.78 19.08
CA LYS A 59 -16.33 -14.09 18.13
C LYS A 59 -17.28 -15.16 18.66
N GLU A 60 -16.76 -16.22 19.28
CA GLU A 60 -17.60 -17.28 19.89
C GLU A 60 -18.44 -16.69 21.04
N LYS A 61 -17.84 -15.89 21.92
CA LYS A 61 -18.58 -15.16 22.97
C LYS A 61 -19.68 -14.28 22.40
N ILE A 62 -19.39 -13.54 21.31
CA ILE A 62 -20.40 -12.67 20.67
C ILE A 62 -21.63 -13.47 20.22
N LYS A 63 -21.48 -14.72 19.77
CA LYS A 63 -22.62 -15.54 19.34
C LYS A 63 -23.58 -15.84 20.49
N SER A 64 -23.07 -16.09 21.68
CA SER A 64 -23.83 -16.56 22.85
C SER A 64 -24.36 -15.45 23.75
N LEU A 65 -23.81 -14.21 23.67
CA LEU A 65 -24.14 -13.11 24.57
C LEU A 65 -25.47 -12.39 24.23
N PRO A 66 -26.12 -11.75 25.20
CA PRO A 66 -27.22 -10.80 24.98
C PRO A 66 -26.79 -9.60 24.13
N LYS A 67 -27.77 -8.91 23.51
CA LYS A 67 -27.52 -7.82 22.54
C LYS A 67 -26.66 -6.67 23.10
N GLU A 68 -26.86 -6.30 24.37
CA GLU A 68 -26.08 -5.23 25.02
C GLU A 68 -24.61 -5.62 25.21
N GLU A 69 -24.35 -6.81 25.73
CA GLU A 69 -22.99 -7.31 25.95
C GLU A 69 -22.24 -7.56 24.63
N LYS A 70 -22.96 -7.93 23.54
CA LYS A 70 -22.39 -7.97 22.18
C LYS A 70 -21.81 -6.64 21.74
N LYS A 71 -22.45 -5.53 22.15
CA LYS A 71 -22.00 -4.18 21.80
C LYS A 71 -20.68 -3.84 22.47
N ASP A 72 -20.53 -4.22 23.74
CA ASP A 72 -19.29 -3.96 24.48
C ASP A 72 -18.12 -4.78 23.95
N LEU A 73 -18.33 -6.07 23.65
CA LEU A 73 -17.28 -6.90 23.08
C LEU A 73 -16.84 -6.45 21.65
N LYS A 74 -17.81 -5.99 20.85
CA LYS A 74 -17.48 -5.34 19.57
C LYS A 74 -16.71 -4.04 19.73
N LYS A 75 -16.91 -3.33 20.85
CA LYS A 75 -16.15 -2.11 21.18
C LYS A 75 -14.71 -2.45 21.55
N ILE A 76 -14.48 -3.57 22.24
CA ILE A 76 -13.12 -4.07 22.54
C ILE A 76 -12.37 -4.38 21.23
N LEU A 77 -12.96 -5.18 20.32
CA LEU A 77 -12.34 -5.48 19.03
C LEU A 77 -12.05 -4.22 18.18
N LYS A 78 -12.83 -3.15 18.34
CA LYS A 78 -12.52 -1.85 17.74
C LYS A 78 -11.35 -1.14 18.45
N GLY A 79 -11.20 -1.36 19.75
CA GLY A 79 -10.06 -0.88 20.54
C GLY A 79 -8.75 -1.44 20.04
N ASP A 80 -8.74 -2.71 19.64
CA ASP A 80 -7.54 -3.38 19.11
C ASP A 80 -7.07 -2.75 17.80
N VAL A 81 -7.99 -2.34 16.91
CA VAL A 81 -7.65 -1.59 15.69
C VAL A 81 -7.10 -0.19 16.03
N PHE A 82 -7.66 0.45 17.05
CA PHE A 82 -7.16 1.75 17.53
C PHE A 82 -5.76 1.63 18.10
N GLU A 83 -5.49 0.57 18.85
CA GLU A 83 -4.15 0.27 19.37
C GLU A 83 -3.16 -0.02 18.24
N LEU A 84 -3.56 -0.78 17.20
CA LEU A 84 -2.74 -0.99 16.02
C LEU A 84 -2.34 0.33 15.35
N ASN A 85 -3.28 1.27 15.24
CA ASN A 85 -2.97 2.61 14.71
C ASN A 85 -1.98 3.37 15.60
N HIS A 86 -2.07 3.24 16.94
CA HIS A 86 -1.10 3.83 17.87
C HIS A 86 0.29 3.21 17.72
N LEU A 87 0.37 1.88 17.61
CA LEU A 87 1.65 1.20 17.41
C LEU A 87 2.31 1.66 16.10
N TRP A 88 1.52 1.76 15.02
CA TRP A 88 2.06 2.23 13.75
C TRP A 88 2.46 3.71 13.79
N LEU A 89 1.67 4.56 14.45
CA LEU A 89 2.05 5.95 14.68
C LEU A 89 3.38 6.06 15.43
N ASN A 90 3.56 5.26 16.49
CA ASN A 90 4.80 5.20 17.24
C ASN A 90 5.98 4.73 16.37
N GLU A 91 5.75 3.76 15.48
CA GLU A 91 6.77 3.31 14.54
C GLU A 91 7.15 4.43 13.56
N MET A 92 6.18 5.14 12.96
CA MET A 92 6.45 6.31 12.11
C MET A 92 7.25 7.41 12.83
N ILE A 93 6.98 7.62 14.13
CA ILE A 93 7.70 8.62 14.94
C ILE A 93 9.14 8.15 15.24
N ASN A 94 9.33 6.88 15.52
CA ASN A 94 10.56 6.37 16.13
C ASN A 94 11.52 5.71 15.14
N SER A 95 11.02 5.14 14.03
CA SER A 95 11.84 4.43 13.06
C SER A 95 12.91 5.33 12.43
N GLU A 96 14.11 4.80 12.26
CA GLU A 96 15.14 5.45 11.45
C GLU A 96 14.90 5.24 9.95
N ALA A 97 14.24 4.14 9.58
CA ALA A 97 13.86 3.83 8.20
C ALA A 97 12.60 4.62 7.75
N GLN A 98 12.72 5.93 7.76
CA GLN A 98 11.61 6.86 7.52
C GLN A 98 10.95 6.67 6.16
N LEU A 99 11.73 6.38 5.13
CA LEU A 99 11.20 6.16 3.78
C LEU A 99 10.31 4.92 3.73
N GLN A 100 10.65 3.86 4.45
CA GLN A 100 9.84 2.64 4.49
C GLN A 100 8.46 2.90 5.09
N GLU A 101 8.39 3.59 6.22
CA GLU A 101 7.10 3.93 6.86
C GLU A 101 6.30 4.96 6.03
N LYS A 102 6.98 5.89 5.37
CA LYS A 102 6.35 6.85 4.47
C LYS A 102 5.76 6.18 3.23
N MET A 103 6.48 5.22 2.65
CA MET A 103 5.99 4.40 1.54
C MET A 103 4.85 3.49 1.99
N ALA A 104 4.94 2.90 3.19
CA ALA A 104 3.85 2.13 3.76
C ALA A 104 2.57 2.97 3.91
N LEU A 105 2.67 4.22 4.36
CA LEU A 105 1.54 5.15 4.44
C LEU A 105 0.94 5.44 3.06
N PHE A 106 1.78 5.63 2.04
CA PHE A 106 1.35 5.78 0.65
C PHE A 106 0.59 4.53 0.16
N TRP A 107 1.16 3.34 0.33
CA TRP A 107 0.54 2.09 -0.10
C TRP A 107 -0.75 1.77 0.66
N HIS A 108 -0.81 2.06 1.95
CA HIS A 108 -2.04 1.92 2.74
C HIS A 108 -3.17 2.81 2.23
N SER A 109 -2.84 4.01 1.74
CA SER A 109 -3.81 4.90 1.08
C SER A 109 -4.19 4.42 -0.32
N HIS A 110 -3.24 3.85 -1.06
CA HIS A 110 -3.43 3.34 -2.41
C HIS A 110 -4.32 2.09 -2.44
N PHE A 111 -4.02 1.12 -1.58
CA PHE A 111 -4.77 -0.12 -1.42
C PHE A 111 -5.81 0.00 -0.29
N ALA A 112 -6.53 1.12 -0.22
CA ALA A 112 -7.46 1.38 0.86
C ALA A 112 -8.39 0.18 1.12
N CYS A 113 -8.34 -0.33 2.34
CA CYS A 113 -9.08 -1.49 2.77
C CYS A 113 -9.61 -1.30 4.19
N ARG A 114 -10.70 -1.95 4.51
CA ARG A 114 -11.28 -1.96 5.86
C ARG A 114 -11.76 -3.36 6.19
N SER A 115 -11.31 -3.89 7.31
CA SER A 115 -11.82 -5.13 7.88
C SER A 115 -12.62 -4.89 9.17
N THR A 116 -13.35 -5.90 9.60
CA THR A 116 -14.01 -5.96 10.92
C THR A 116 -13.26 -6.88 11.87
N ASN A 117 -12.14 -7.43 11.42
CA ASN A 117 -11.33 -8.37 12.17
C ASN A 117 -9.94 -7.75 12.41
N PRO A 118 -9.59 -7.35 13.64
CA PRO A 118 -8.32 -6.69 13.95
C PRO A 118 -7.10 -7.57 13.60
N TYR A 119 -7.21 -8.90 13.69
CA TYR A 119 -6.15 -9.80 13.27
C TYR A 119 -5.87 -9.72 11.75
N PHE A 120 -6.91 -9.57 10.93
CA PHE A 120 -6.74 -9.40 9.48
C PHE A 120 -6.21 -8.00 9.14
N ASP A 121 -6.60 -6.97 9.90
CA ASP A 121 -6.07 -5.62 9.72
C ASP A 121 -4.57 -5.56 10.02
N GLN A 122 -4.10 -6.22 11.08
CA GLN A 122 -2.66 -6.26 11.38
C GLN A 122 -1.86 -7.08 10.37
N GLN A 123 -2.38 -8.21 9.87
CA GLN A 123 -1.74 -8.96 8.79
C GLN A 123 -1.63 -8.11 7.51
N TYR A 124 -2.69 -7.38 7.18
CA TYR A 124 -2.74 -6.50 6.01
C TYR A 124 -1.71 -5.37 6.11
N LEU A 125 -1.64 -4.70 7.25
CA LEU A 125 -0.66 -3.65 7.50
C LEU A 125 0.78 -4.19 7.46
N ASP A 126 1.00 -5.39 7.99
CA ASP A 126 2.32 -6.04 7.97
C ASP A 126 2.81 -6.30 6.54
N ILE A 127 1.94 -6.81 5.67
CA ILE A 127 2.24 -7.02 4.24
C ILE A 127 2.61 -5.70 3.56
N ILE A 128 1.85 -4.63 3.79
CA ILE A 128 2.14 -3.31 3.22
C ILE A 128 3.50 -2.79 3.70
N ARG A 129 3.77 -2.83 4.99
CA ARG A 129 5.03 -2.32 5.56
C ARG A 129 6.24 -3.12 5.10
N LYS A 130 6.12 -4.45 5.07
CA LYS A 130 7.19 -5.35 4.63
C LYS A 130 7.58 -5.12 3.17
N ASN A 131 6.59 -4.91 2.30
CA ASN A 131 6.80 -4.75 0.86
C ASN A 131 6.95 -3.28 0.42
N ALA A 132 6.93 -2.31 1.35
CA ALA A 132 6.81 -0.89 1.04
C ALA A 132 7.88 -0.36 0.05
N LEU A 133 9.09 -0.92 0.06
CA LEU A 133 10.20 -0.59 -0.84
C LEU A 133 10.66 -1.79 -1.68
N GLY A 134 9.85 -2.84 -1.75
CA GLY A 134 10.12 -4.05 -2.52
C GLY A 134 9.63 -3.96 -3.97
N ASN A 135 9.10 -5.07 -4.47
CA ASN A 135 8.52 -5.18 -5.81
C ASN A 135 7.00 -4.95 -5.74
N PHE A 136 6.47 -4.06 -6.60
CA PHE A 136 5.04 -3.74 -6.61
C PHE A 136 4.17 -4.94 -7.02
N GLY A 137 4.63 -5.76 -7.98
CA GLY A 137 3.91 -6.97 -8.40
C GLY A 137 3.75 -7.94 -7.23
N VAL A 138 4.83 -8.22 -6.48
CA VAL A 138 4.78 -9.06 -5.29
C VAL A 138 3.77 -8.52 -4.27
N MET A 139 3.80 -7.21 -4.00
CA MET A 139 2.85 -6.56 -3.10
C MET A 139 1.40 -6.70 -3.60
N LEU A 140 1.15 -6.49 -4.89
CA LEU A 140 -0.16 -6.63 -5.51
C LEU A 140 -0.72 -8.05 -5.33
N TYR A 141 0.11 -9.07 -5.54
CA TYR A 141 -0.25 -10.48 -5.32
C TYR A 141 -0.59 -10.78 -3.86
N GLU A 142 0.27 -10.37 -2.94
CA GLU A 142 0.07 -10.63 -1.51
C GLU A 142 -1.20 -9.93 -1.01
N ILE A 143 -1.41 -8.66 -1.34
CA ILE A 143 -2.61 -7.88 -0.96
C ILE A 143 -3.88 -8.50 -1.53
N SER A 144 -3.87 -8.95 -2.79
CA SER A 144 -5.01 -9.56 -3.46
C SER A 144 -5.49 -10.86 -2.78
N LYS A 145 -4.63 -11.50 -1.99
CA LYS A 145 -4.90 -12.76 -1.27
C LYS A 145 -5.24 -12.55 0.20
N THR A 146 -5.12 -11.33 0.72
CA THR A 146 -5.40 -11.06 2.14
C THR A 146 -6.88 -11.25 2.49
N PRO A 147 -7.20 -11.80 3.66
CA PRO A 147 -8.59 -11.87 4.13
C PRO A 147 -9.26 -10.51 4.21
N ALA A 148 -8.52 -9.48 4.64
CA ALA A 148 -9.03 -8.11 4.73
C ALA A 148 -9.55 -7.62 3.37
N MET A 149 -8.72 -7.71 2.31
CA MET A 149 -9.08 -7.29 0.96
C MET A 149 -10.19 -8.15 0.35
N LEU A 150 -10.09 -9.48 0.48
CA LEU A 150 -11.10 -10.41 -0.01
C LEU A 150 -12.48 -10.17 0.61
N GLN A 151 -12.55 -9.80 1.91
CA GLN A 151 -13.79 -9.42 2.58
C GLN A 151 -14.28 -8.05 2.15
N TYR A 152 -13.39 -7.06 2.11
CA TYR A 152 -13.74 -5.68 1.80
C TYR A 152 -14.39 -5.53 0.42
N LEU A 153 -13.84 -6.23 -0.58
CA LEU A 153 -14.34 -6.22 -1.96
C LEU A 153 -15.25 -7.42 -2.30
N ASN A 154 -15.67 -8.19 -1.29
CA ASN A 154 -16.58 -9.34 -1.41
C ASN A 154 -16.07 -10.47 -2.34
N ASN A 155 -14.78 -10.53 -2.62
CA ASN A 155 -14.25 -11.56 -3.52
C ASN A 155 -14.28 -12.98 -2.92
N GLN A 156 -14.30 -13.14 -1.59
CA GLN A 156 -14.52 -14.45 -0.96
C GLN A 156 -15.90 -15.05 -1.28
N GLN A 157 -16.85 -14.25 -1.79
CA GLN A 157 -18.17 -14.70 -2.26
C GLN A 157 -18.22 -14.89 -3.77
N ASN A 158 -17.14 -14.56 -4.50
CA ASN A 158 -17.04 -14.67 -5.93
C ASN A 158 -16.93 -16.15 -6.35
N LYS A 159 -17.90 -16.64 -7.12
CA LYS A 159 -18.01 -18.04 -7.56
C LYS A 159 -18.52 -18.14 -8.99
N LYS A 160 -18.18 -19.22 -9.69
CA LYS A 160 -18.48 -19.44 -11.11
C LYS A 160 -19.93 -19.23 -11.52
N ASP A 161 -20.89 -19.59 -10.67
CA ASP A 161 -22.31 -19.46 -10.96
C ASP A 161 -22.84 -18.03 -10.75
N HIS A 162 -22.12 -17.21 -9.99
CA HIS A 162 -22.44 -15.81 -9.70
C HIS A 162 -21.16 -14.99 -9.53
N PRO A 163 -20.46 -14.66 -10.64
CA PRO A 163 -19.25 -13.84 -10.59
C PRO A 163 -19.54 -12.46 -10.00
N ASN A 164 -18.64 -12.00 -9.11
CA ASN A 164 -18.70 -10.69 -8.48
C ASN A 164 -17.59 -9.79 -9.04
N GLU A 165 -17.99 -8.71 -9.70
CA GLU A 165 -17.09 -7.81 -10.43
C GLU A 165 -16.33 -6.83 -9.54
N ASN A 166 -16.73 -6.64 -8.27
CA ASN A 166 -16.24 -5.55 -7.44
C ASN A 166 -14.71 -5.59 -7.30
N PHE A 167 -14.15 -6.74 -6.89
CA PHE A 167 -12.70 -6.89 -6.76
C PHE A 167 -11.97 -6.69 -8.09
N ALA A 168 -12.45 -7.29 -9.16
CA ALA A 168 -11.84 -7.17 -10.47
C ALA A 168 -11.81 -5.72 -10.98
N ARG A 169 -12.90 -4.97 -10.77
CA ARG A 169 -13.00 -3.56 -11.13
C ARG A 169 -12.00 -2.72 -10.34
N GLU A 170 -11.95 -2.88 -9.02
CA GLU A 170 -11.06 -2.10 -8.17
C GLU A 170 -9.57 -2.40 -8.44
N VAL A 171 -9.22 -3.66 -8.72
CA VAL A 171 -7.86 -4.02 -9.13
C VAL A 171 -7.44 -3.25 -10.37
N MET A 172 -8.29 -3.15 -11.39
CA MET A 172 -7.96 -2.41 -12.62
C MET A 172 -8.07 -0.89 -12.44
N GLU A 173 -9.12 -0.40 -11.79
CA GLU A 173 -9.41 1.03 -11.75
C GLU A 173 -8.56 1.78 -10.72
N LEU A 174 -8.50 1.27 -9.47
CA LEU A 174 -7.87 1.98 -8.35
C LEU A 174 -6.45 1.52 -8.08
N PHE A 175 -6.14 0.24 -8.35
CA PHE A 175 -4.88 -0.33 -7.91
C PHE A 175 -3.81 -0.45 -9.00
N THR A 176 -4.19 -0.51 -10.31
CA THR A 176 -3.21 -0.80 -11.35
C THR A 176 -3.30 0.04 -12.63
N LEU A 177 -4.39 -0.05 -13.38
CA LEU A 177 -4.46 0.52 -14.74
C LEU A 177 -5.00 1.96 -14.78
N GLY A 178 -5.91 2.29 -13.86
CA GLY A 178 -6.69 3.54 -13.94
C GLY A 178 -7.80 3.48 -14.99
N ARG A 179 -8.71 4.45 -14.93
CA ARG A 179 -9.86 4.54 -15.85
C ARG A 179 -9.39 4.70 -17.29
N GLY A 180 -10.14 4.06 -18.19
CA GLY A 180 -9.93 4.18 -19.65
C GLY A 180 -8.94 3.16 -20.23
N ASN A 181 -8.25 2.37 -19.41
CA ASN A 181 -7.26 1.37 -19.84
C ASN A 181 -7.79 -0.08 -19.78
N TYR A 182 -9.07 -0.24 -19.56
CA TYR A 182 -9.78 -1.53 -19.57
C TYR A 182 -11.24 -1.32 -20.03
N THR A 183 -11.90 -2.41 -20.43
CA THR A 183 -13.29 -2.42 -20.86
C THR A 183 -14.19 -3.08 -19.81
N GLU A 184 -15.50 -2.87 -19.91
CA GLU A 184 -16.49 -3.60 -19.07
C GLU A 184 -16.43 -5.12 -19.30
N GLN A 185 -16.04 -5.55 -20.50
CA GLN A 185 -15.82 -6.97 -20.78
C GLN A 185 -14.59 -7.50 -20.03
N ASP A 186 -13.50 -6.73 -19.96
CA ASP A 186 -12.32 -7.10 -19.16
C ASP A 186 -12.69 -7.27 -17.67
N VAL A 187 -13.57 -6.41 -17.13
CA VAL A 187 -14.05 -6.54 -15.75
C VAL A 187 -14.78 -7.88 -15.54
N LYS A 188 -15.68 -8.24 -16.44
CA LYS A 188 -16.45 -9.50 -16.36
C LYS A 188 -15.53 -10.71 -16.46
N GLU A 189 -14.61 -10.70 -17.40
CA GLU A 189 -13.67 -11.82 -17.60
C GLU A 189 -12.68 -11.95 -16.42
N ALA A 190 -12.18 -10.83 -15.90
CA ALA A 190 -11.37 -10.83 -14.70
C ALA A 190 -12.15 -11.32 -13.47
N ALA A 191 -13.41 -10.92 -13.31
CA ALA A 191 -14.26 -11.42 -12.22
C ALA A 191 -14.42 -12.94 -12.27
N ARG A 192 -14.61 -13.52 -13.46
CA ARG A 192 -14.62 -14.98 -13.68
C ARG A 192 -13.28 -15.62 -13.28
N ALA A 193 -12.16 -14.98 -13.60
CA ALA A 193 -10.83 -15.46 -13.27
C ALA A 193 -10.54 -15.43 -11.75
N PHE A 194 -11.06 -14.44 -11.03
CA PHE A 194 -10.94 -14.34 -9.56
C PHE A 194 -11.93 -15.22 -8.79
N THR A 195 -12.80 -15.98 -9.45
CA THR A 195 -13.70 -16.92 -8.77
C THR A 195 -12.93 -17.97 -7.98
N GLY A 196 -13.45 -18.35 -6.83
CA GLY A 196 -12.84 -19.35 -5.96
C GLY A 196 -11.74 -18.83 -5.02
N PHE A 197 -11.30 -17.58 -5.14
CA PHE A 197 -10.40 -16.99 -4.15
C PHE A 197 -11.11 -16.89 -2.80
N GLY A 198 -10.43 -17.29 -1.74
CA GLY A 198 -10.97 -17.27 -0.39
C GLY A 198 -9.86 -17.47 0.65
N PHE A 199 -10.25 -17.71 1.88
CA PHE A 199 -9.32 -17.94 2.98
C PHE A 199 -9.94 -18.88 4.01
N ASN A 200 -9.10 -19.50 4.85
CA ASN A 200 -9.52 -20.35 5.97
C ASN A 200 -9.74 -19.51 7.26
N LYS A 201 -10.03 -20.17 8.37
CA LYS A 201 -10.24 -19.50 9.67
C LYS A 201 -8.99 -18.79 10.16
N GLU A 202 -7.83 -19.33 9.85
CA GLU A 202 -6.51 -18.82 10.21
C GLU A 202 -6.10 -17.58 9.39
N GLY A 203 -6.92 -17.19 8.39
CA GLY A 203 -6.62 -16.09 7.50
C GLY A 203 -5.65 -16.44 6.37
N GLU A 204 -5.35 -17.72 6.16
CA GLU A 204 -4.54 -18.16 5.05
C GLU A 204 -5.35 -18.22 3.76
N PHE A 205 -4.79 -17.73 2.67
CA PHE A 205 -5.41 -17.82 1.35
C PHE A 205 -5.72 -19.29 0.98
N LYS A 206 -6.91 -19.52 0.45
CA LYS A 206 -7.35 -20.82 -0.09
C LYS A 206 -7.99 -20.62 -1.46
N PHE A 207 -7.46 -21.30 -2.45
CA PHE A 207 -8.11 -21.41 -3.75
C PHE A 207 -9.12 -22.56 -3.73
N ARG A 208 -10.41 -22.20 -3.85
CA ARG A 208 -11.55 -23.14 -3.79
C ARG A 208 -11.90 -23.57 -5.21
N THR A 209 -11.23 -24.61 -5.70
CA THR A 209 -11.33 -25.10 -7.10
C THR A 209 -12.75 -25.41 -7.54
N GLN A 210 -13.59 -25.94 -6.66
CA GLN A 210 -15.00 -26.25 -6.95
C GLN A 210 -15.85 -24.98 -7.24
N LEU A 211 -15.40 -23.82 -6.81
CA LEU A 211 -16.07 -22.53 -7.03
C LEU A 211 -15.46 -21.74 -8.20
N HIS A 212 -14.34 -22.20 -8.76
CA HIS A 212 -13.64 -21.51 -9.84
C HIS A 212 -14.27 -21.80 -11.22
N ASP A 213 -14.28 -20.78 -12.09
CA ASP A 213 -14.65 -20.88 -13.49
C ASP A 213 -13.43 -21.27 -14.34
N PHE A 214 -13.37 -22.52 -14.78
CA PHE A 214 -12.31 -23.06 -15.64
C PHE A 214 -12.55 -22.83 -17.14
N GLY A 215 -13.61 -22.10 -17.53
CA GLY A 215 -13.86 -21.76 -18.92
C GLY A 215 -12.81 -20.79 -19.48
N ALA A 216 -12.64 -20.78 -20.81
CA ALA A 216 -11.80 -19.79 -21.45
C ALA A 216 -12.31 -18.37 -21.18
N LYS A 217 -11.41 -17.45 -20.99
CA LYS A 217 -11.64 -16.03 -20.73
C LYS A 217 -10.84 -15.18 -21.71
N THR A 218 -11.39 -14.06 -22.16
CA THR A 218 -10.66 -13.11 -22.99
C THR A 218 -10.45 -11.83 -22.18
N PHE A 219 -9.18 -11.56 -21.80
CA PHE A 219 -8.80 -10.41 -21.01
C PHE A 219 -7.67 -9.66 -21.69
N GLN A 220 -7.81 -8.35 -21.88
CA GLN A 220 -6.81 -7.49 -22.51
C GLN A 220 -6.27 -8.10 -23.83
N GLN A 221 -7.19 -8.59 -24.69
CA GLN A 221 -6.91 -9.21 -25.98
C GLN A 221 -6.17 -10.56 -25.93
N LYS A 222 -5.94 -11.12 -24.75
CA LYS A 222 -5.42 -12.47 -24.57
C LYS A 222 -6.55 -13.42 -24.24
N THR A 223 -6.52 -14.63 -24.80
CA THR A 223 -7.52 -15.67 -24.53
C THR A 223 -6.87 -16.91 -23.94
N GLY A 224 -7.42 -17.40 -22.83
CA GLY A 224 -6.91 -18.58 -22.13
C GLY A 224 -7.79 -18.98 -20.95
N ASN A 225 -7.45 -20.10 -20.32
CA ASN A 225 -8.06 -20.50 -19.05
C ASN A 225 -7.35 -19.79 -17.89
N PHE A 226 -7.63 -18.50 -17.75
CA PHE A 226 -6.95 -17.66 -16.77
C PHE A 226 -7.50 -17.81 -15.35
N SER A 227 -6.61 -17.90 -14.38
CA SER A 227 -6.84 -17.68 -12.95
C SER A 227 -6.74 -16.19 -12.59
N GLY A 228 -7.08 -15.83 -11.36
CA GLY A 228 -6.88 -14.46 -10.87
C GLY A 228 -5.39 -14.03 -10.89
N GLU A 229 -4.47 -14.96 -10.68
CA GLU A 229 -3.03 -14.68 -10.76
C GLU A 229 -2.62 -14.32 -12.19
N ASP A 230 -3.10 -15.07 -13.19
CA ASP A 230 -2.82 -14.76 -14.61
C ASP A 230 -3.35 -13.38 -15.01
N ILE A 231 -4.49 -12.95 -14.42
CA ILE A 231 -5.00 -11.59 -14.63
C ILE A 231 -4.04 -10.54 -14.08
N LEU A 232 -3.46 -10.75 -12.90
CA LEU A 232 -2.47 -9.85 -12.32
C LEU A 232 -1.20 -9.79 -13.18
N ASP A 233 -0.73 -10.95 -13.69
CA ASP A 233 0.41 -11.01 -14.61
C ASP A 233 0.15 -10.19 -15.89
N ILE A 234 -1.00 -10.38 -16.52
CA ILE A 234 -1.38 -9.65 -17.74
C ILE A 234 -1.47 -8.14 -17.47
N ILE A 235 -1.95 -7.73 -16.31
CA ILE A 235 -1.97 -6.32 -15.90
C ILE A 235 -0.55 -5.77 -15.76
N LEU A 236 0.35 -6.51 -15.13
CA LEU A 236 1.75 -6.08 -14.92
C LEU A 236 2.56 -5.99 -16.23
N GLU A 237 2.16 -6.71 -17.29
CA GLU A 237 2.73 -6.54 -18.63
C GLU A 237 2.35 -5.21 -19.30
N LYS A 238 1.35 -4.48 -18.76
CA LYS A 238 0.89 -3.21 -19.34
C LYS A 238 1.71 -2.04 -18.82
N LYS A 239 2.27 -1.23 -19.74
CA LYS A 239 2.98 -0.01 -19.37
C LYS A 239 2.09 1.02 -18.69
N GLU A 240 0.79 0.98 -18.95
CA GLU A 240 -0.24 1.78 -18.28
C GLU A 240 -0.25 1.55 -16.77
N CYS A 241 0.03 0.32 -16.31
CA CYS A 241 0.15 0.01 -14.89
C CYS A 241 1.36 0.75 -14.27
N ALA A 242 2.53 0.65 -14.88
CA ALA A 242 3.72 1.37 -14.42
C ALA A 242 3.51 2.88 -14.43
N TYR A 243 2.88 3.41 -15.48
CA TYR A 243 2.56 4.83 -15.58
C TYR A 243 1.61 5.28 -14.46
N PHE A 244 0.53 4.54 -14.23
CA PHE A 244 -0.47 4.86 -13.20
C PHE A 244 0.15 4.89 -11.79
N ILE A 245 0.95 3.88 -11.45
CA ILE A 245 1.65 3.81 -10.15
C ILE A 245 2.67 4.94 -10.02
N THR A 246 3.46 5.18 -11.06
CA THR A 246 4.45 6.25 -11.07
C THR A 246 3.80 7.62 -10.93
N LYS A 247 2.68 7.87 -11.60
CA LYS A 247 1.92 9.12 -11.50
C LYS A 247 1.42 9.36 -10.08
N LYS A 248 0.84 8.35 -9.43
CA LYS A 248 0.41 8.43 -8.02
C LYS A 248 1.59 8.67 -7.07
N THR A 249 2.71 7.97 -7.30
CA THR A 249 3.95 8.17 -6.53
C THR A 249 4.47 9.60 -6.70
N TYR A 250 4.52 10.11 -7.92
CA TYR A 250 4.89 11.49 -8.20
C TYR A 250 3.98 12.48 -7.46
N GLN A 251 2.67 12.30 -7.55
CA GLN A 251 1.70 13.15 -6.87
C GLN A 251 1.88 13.13 -5.35
N PHE A 252 2.19 11.99 -4.76
CA PHE A 252 2.39 11.89 -3.31
C PHE A 252 3.72 12.48 -2.86
N PHE A 253 4.82 12.21 -3.57
CA PHE A 253 6.17 12.56 -3.12
C PHE A 253 6.73 13.85 -3.73
N VAL A 254 6.21 14.32 -4.85
CA VAL A 254 6.76 15.48 -5.58
C VAL A 254 5.78 16.65 -5.60
N ASN A 255 4.75 16.59 -6.44
CA ASN A 255 3.85 17.71 -6.70
C ASN A 255 2.47 17.20 -7.15
N ASP A 256 1.39 17.88 -6.75
CA ASP A 256 0.04 17.57 -7.23
C ASP A 256 -0.12 17.91 -8.72
N VAL A 257 0.61 18.93 -9.19
CA VAL A 257 0.70 19.27 -10.62
C VAL A 257 1.72 18.35 -11.27
N VAL A 258 1.20 17.43 -12.10
CA VAL A 258 1.99 16.39 -12.72
C VAL A 258 2.81 16.94 -13.90
N ASP A 259 4.11 16.66 -13.91
CA ASP A 259 4.96 16.81 -15.09
C ASP A 259 4.92 15.51 -15.89
N GLU A 260 4.04 15.47 -16.91
CA GLU A 260 3.77 14.23 -17.66
C GLU A 260 5.00 13.65 -18.34
N LYS A 261 5.96 14.50 -18.76
CA LYS A 261 7.22 14.06 -19.37
C LYS A 261 8.11 13.34 -18.36
N ILE A 262 8.23 13.88 -17.17
CA ILE A 262 9.00 13.28 -16.08
C ILE A 262 8.35 11.96 -15.65
N VAL A 263 7.04 11.96 -15.46
CA VAL A 263 6.28 10.76 -15.06
C VAL A 263 6.43 9.65 -16.10
N GLN A 264 6.36 9.97 -17.39
CA GLN A 264 6.54 8.97 -18.44
C GLN A 264 7.95 8.35 -18.40
N GLN A 265 9.01 9.17 -18.25
CA GLN A 265 10.38 8.67 -18.14
C GLN A 265 10.59 7.78 -16.91
N LEU A 266 10.03 8.15 -15.78
CA LEU A 266 10.08 7.35 -14.56
C LEU A 266 9.29 6.04 -14.72
N ALA A 267 8.11 6.09 -15.35
CA ALA A 267 7.28 4.92 -15.60
C ALA A 267 7.98 3.90 -16.51
N ASP A 268 8.66 4.35 -17.57
CA ASP A 268 9.41 3.47 -18.44
C ASP A 268 10.55 2.76 -17.68
N LYS A 269 11.26 3.47 -16.81
CA LYS A 269 12.30 2.88 -15.94
C LYS A 269 11.71 1.93 -14.91
N PHE A 270 10.57 2.28 -14.30
CA PHE A 270 9.88 1.45 -13.33
C PHE A 270 9.38 0.14 -13.95
N TYR A 271 8.83 0.20 -15.15
CA TYR A 271 8.46 -0.98 -15.93
C TYR A 271 9.70 -1.85 -16.26
N GLN A 272 10.81 -1.23 -16.72
CA GLN A 272 12.06 -1.93 -17.06
C GLN A 272 12.75 -2.58 -15.86
N SER A 273 12.56 -2.03 -14.66
CA SER A 273 13.08 -2.59 -13.41
C SER A 273 12.22 -3.71 -12.84
N ASP A 274 11.24 -4.20 -13.61
CA ASP A 274 10.23 -5.14 -13.09
C ASP A 274 9.55 -4.64 -11.83
N TYR A 275 9.12 -3.38 -11.86
CA TYR A 275 8.38 -2.74 -10.76
C TYR A 275 9.14 -2.63 -9.42
N ASP A 276 10.46 -2.43 -9.43
CA ASP A 276 11.26 -2.19 -8.24
C ASP A 276 10.99 -0.80 -7.64
N ILE A 277 10.28 -0.76 -6.50
CA ILE A 277 9.85 0.48 -5.84
C ILE A 277 11.04 1.28 -5.33
N LYS A 278 12.05 0.61 -4.78
CA LYS A 278 13.25 1.29 -4.25
C LYS A 278 14.02 2.00 -5.35
N SER A 279 14.12 1.37 -6.52
CA SER A 279 14.74 1.97 -7.70
C SER A 279 13.97 3.20 -8.18
N LEU A 280 12.62 3.15 -8.23
CA LEU A 280 11.80 4.31 -8.56
C LEU A 280 12.05 5.47 -7.58
N MET A 281 12.07 5.21 -6.29
CA MET A 281 12.31 6.24 -5.28
C MET A 281 13.73 6.82 -5.38
N LYS A 282 14.71 6.01 -5.71
CA LYS A 282 16.08 6.45 -5.98
C LYS A 282 16.14 7.42 -7.17
N GLU A 283 15.49 7.07 -8.28
CA GLU A 283 15.40 7.94 -9.46
C GLU A 283 14.79 9.29 -9.12
N ILE A 284 13.70 9.31 -8.32
CA ILE A 284 13.02 10.54 -7.90
C ILE A 284 13.93 11.40 -7.01
N PHE A 285 14.49 10.84 -5.94
CA PHE A 285 15.22 11.62 -4.94
C PHE A 285 16.63 12.03 -5.37
N SER A 286 17.19 11.36 -6.38
CA SER A 286 18.50 11.72 -6.94
C SER A 286 18.42 12.73 -8.09
N ALA A 287 17.25 13.02 -8.60
CA ALA A 287 17.08 13.90 -9.74
C ALA A 287 17.11 15.39 -9.36
N ASP A 288 17.81 16.20 -10.14
CA ASP A 288 17.89 17.66 -9.88
C ASP A 288 16.53 18.34 -9.91
N TRP A 289 15.64 17.95 -10.84
CA TRP A 289 14.29 18.52 -10.96
C TRP A 289 13.44 18.31 -9.71
N PHE A 290 13.72 17.30 -8.86
CA PHE A 290 13.00 17.11 -7.60
C PHE A 290 13.21 18.30 -6.65
N TYR A 291 14.35 18.98 -6.76
CA TYR A 291 14.75 20.15 -5.98
C TYR A 291 14.50 21.48 -6.68
N ASP A 292 13.77 21.49 -7.80
CA ASP A 292 13.33 22.73 -8.43
C ASP A 292 12.37 23.49 -7.54
N GLU A 293 12.40 24.82 -7.59
CA GLU A 293 11.53 25.70 -6.79
C GLU A 293 10.04 25.37 -6.95
N LYS A 294 9.62 24.96 -8.16
CA LYS A 294 8.24 24.53 -8.44
C LYS A 294 7.78 23.31 -7.61
N ASN A 295 8.70 22.56 -7.03
CA ASN A 295 8.42 21.36 -6.22
C ASN A 295 8.64 21.57 -4.72
N ILE A 296 9.17 22.74 -4.32
CA ILE A 296 9.46 23.04 -2.93
C ILE A 296 8.21 23.57 -2.22
N ALA A 297 7.89 23.03 -1.05
CA ALA A 297 6.77 23.43 -0.20
C ALA A 297 5.38 23.41 -0.88
N THR A 298 5.21 22.65 -1.96
CA THR A 298 3.96 22.57 -2.74
C THR A 298 2.93 21.62 -2.15
N LYS A 299 3.35 20.68 -1.30
CA LYS A 299 2.46 19.67 -0.73
C LYS A 299 1.96 20.06 0.66
N ILE A 300 0.65 20.01 0.84
CA ILE A 300 0.01 20.13 2.16
C ILE A 300 0.16 18.77 2.87
N LYS A 301 0.71 18.79 4.07
CA LYS A 301 0.83 17.57 4.89
C LYS A 301 -0.54 17.07 5.30
N SER A 302 -0.78 15.77 5.18
CA SER A 302 -1.94 15.13 5.79
C SER A 302 -1.89 15.25 7.33
N PRO A 303 -3.02 15.10 8.03
CA PRO A 303 -3.03 15.16 9.50
C PRO A 303 -2.01 14.23 10.16
N ILE A 304 -1.85 13.01 9.63
CA ILE A 304 -0.88 12.04 10.16
C ILE A 304 0.57 12.48 9.93
N GLU A 305 0.88 12.99 8.73
CA GLU A 305 2.22 13.51 8.41
C GLU A 305 2.59 14.72 9.28
N LEU A 306 1.61 15.59 9.54
CA LEU A 306 1.80 16.74 10.42
C LEU A 306 2.07 16.30 11.86
N LEU A 307 1.24 15.41 12.38
CA LEU A 307 1.34 14.88 13.73
C LEU A 307 2.69 14.19 13.96
N VAL A 308 3.06 13.24 13.10
CA VAL A 308 4.34 12.53 13.18
C VAL A 308 5.51 13.50 13.08
N GLY A 309 5.46 14.45 12.15
CA GLY A 309 6.50 15.47 11.99
C GLY A 309 6.68 16.35 13.21
N MET A 310 5.60 16.75 13.89
CA MET A 310 5.64 17.52 15.13
C MET A 310 6.30 16.71 16.27
N PHE A 311 5.87 15.46 16.48
CA PHE A 311 6.45 14.60 17.53
C PHE A 311 7.93 14.32 17.29
N ARG A 312 8.35 14.16 16.03
CA ARG A 312 9.78 13.98 15.70
C ARG A 312 10.63 15.20 16.02
N ILE A 313 10.08 16.42 15.88
CA ILE A 313 10.79 17.66 16.24
C ILE A 313 10.89 17.81 17.76
N ILE A 314 9.79 17.57 18.48
CA ILE A 314 9.66 17.82 19.93
C ILE A 314 10.43 16.78 20.76
N ARG A 315 10.55 15.54 20.27
CA ARG A 315 11.15 14.40 21.02
C ARG A 315 12.57 14.64 21.53
N PHE A 316 13.27 15.67 21.03
CA PHE A 316 14.65 16.00 21.38
C PHE A 316 14.77 17.36 22.11
N ILE A 317 13.67 17.87 22.65
CA ILE A 317 13.64 18.95 23.63
C ILE A 317 13.40 18.35 25.02
#